data_41a7de49c440d30dea5b1ac78720d9fe
#
_entry.id   41a7de49c440d30dea5b1ac78720d9fe
#
_cell.length_a   1.000
_cell.length_b   1.000
_cell.length_c   1.000
_cell.angle_alpha   90.00
_cell.angle_beta   90.00
_cell.angle_gamma   90.00
#
_symmetry.space_group_name_H-M   'P 1'
#
loop_
_entity.id
_entity.type
_entity.pdbx_description
1 polymer ?
#
loop_
_entity_poly.entity_id
_entity_poly.type
_entity_poly.pdbx_seq_one_letter_code
_entity_poly.pdbx_strand_id
1 'polypeptide(L)'
;LGIDPDKQRPRMNESLGIIKRLFTETKPITYRSEWFELNEAMSQLRPYTKPHMPMYVASVQSPTGMLAAGKYGLGVLSLTVPRQGSQEQTNLKEFWKVGEEAAKEHGNKMDRSKWNIVVPVHLAESKKEAMNQIREKAAAYQLDYFHKAVGFPFDYDGPRDKIVDYMVDNGAWCVGTPDDLIQKIKELQEQTGGFGGFMIQILS
;
A
#
# COMPACT_ATOMS: atom_id res chain seq x y z
N LEU A 1 -21.15 1.84 -0.75
CA LEU A 1 -21.22 0.69 0.16
C LEU A 1 -21.97 1.01 1.48
N GLY A 2 -22.41 2.25 1.71
CA GLY A 2 -23.18 2.65 2.89
C GLY A 2 -22.42 2.61 4.23
N ILE A 3 -21.09 2.54 4.19
CA ILE A 3 -20.26 2.61 5.39
C ILE A 3 -19.77 4.05 5.55
N ASP A 4 -19.96 4.61 6.74
CA ASP A 4 -19.45 5.91 7.12
C ASP A 4 -17.91 5.89 7.06
N PRO A 5 -17.25 6.77 6.27
CA PRO A 5 -15.81 6.82 6.15
C PRO A 5 -15.08 7.03 7.48
N ASP A 6 -15.66 7.78 8.39
CA ASP A 6 -15.06 8.07 9.71
C ASP A 6 -15.02 6.82 10.60
N LYS A 7 -15.93 5.87 10.38
CA LYS A 7 -15.98 4.60 11.11
C LYS A 7 -15.10 3.49 10.50
N GLN A 8 -14.66 3.64 9.26
CA GLN A 8 -13.88 2.62 8.57
C GLN A 8 -12.57 2.28 9.29
N ARG A 9 -11.79 3.30 9.63
CA ARG A 9 -10.46 3.12 10.24
C ARG A 9 -10.53 2.53 11.64
N PRO A 10 -11.35 3.04 12.57
CA PRO A 10 -11.52 2.42 13.88
C PRO A 10 -11.98 0.97 13.80
N ARG A 11 -12.95 0.68 12.92
CA ARG A 11 -13.47 -0.68 12.71
C ARG A 11 -12.41 -1.63 12.14
N MET A 12 -11.63 -1.18 11.15
CA MET A 12 -10.50 -1.95 10.60
C MET A 12 -9.46 -2.25 11.69
N ASN A 13 -9.11 -1.25 12.48
CA ASN A 13 -8.13 -1.39 13.55
C ASN A 13 -8.59 -2.42 14.60
N GLU A 14 -9.83 -2.40 14.99
CA GLU A 14 -10.43 -3.39 15.89
C GLU A 14 -10.45 -4.79 15.26
N SER A 15 -10.85 -4.90 13.98
CA SER A 15 -10.83 -6.16 13.23
C SER A 15 -9.45 -6.80 13.22
N LEU A 16 -8.40 -6.03 12.97
CA LEU A 16 -7.02 -6.53 12.94
C LEU A 16 -6.60 -7.11 14.31
N GLY A 17 -7.00 -6.45 15.41
CA GLY A 17 -6.78 -6.96 16.75
C GLY A 17 -7.47 -8.32 16.98
N ILE A 18 -8.73 -8.43 16.59
CA ILE A 18 -9.51 -9.66 16.71
C ILE A 18 -8.91 -10.79 15.86
N ILE A 19 -8.58 -10.51 14.59
CA ILE A 19 -7.99 -11.47 13.66
C ILE A 19 -6.67 -12.02 14.23
N LYS A 20 -5.81 -11.13 14.73
CA LYS A 20 -4.54 -11.52 15.33
C LYS A 20 -4.76 -12.45 16.53
N ARG A 21 -5.70 -12.13 17.41
CA ARG A 21 -6.08 -12.98 18.56
C ARG A 21 -6.58 -14.34 18.11
N LEU A 22 -7.49 -14.39 17.14
CA LEU A 22 -8.03 -15.66 16.61
C LEU A 22 -6.93 -16.56 16.02
N PHE A 23 -5.86 -15.99 15.46
CA PHE A 23 -4.74 -16.77 14.93
C PHE A 23 -3.73 -17.20 15.99
N THR A 24 -3.60 -16.47 17.08
CA THR A 24 -2.54 -16.69 18.07
C THR A 24 -3.02 -17.30 19.38
N GLU A 25 -4.22 -16.96 19.85
CA GLU A 25 -4.75 -17.46 21.10
C GLU A 25 -5.23 -18.92 21.00
N THR A 26 -4.95 -19.69 22.02
CA THR A 26 -5.30 -21.13 22.08
C THR A 26 -6.64 -21.38 22.75
N LYS A 27 -7.17 -20.41 23.46
CA LYS A 27 -8.47 -20.46 24.14
C LYS A 27 -9.52 -19.76 23.31
N PRO A 28 -10.80 -20.14 23.41
CA PRO A 28 -11.90 -19.41 22.81
C PRO A 28 -11.94 -17.95 23.28
N ILE A 29 -12.32 -17.04 22.38
CA ILE A 29 -12.40 -15.61 22.62
C ILE A 29 -13.86 -15.19 22.74
N THR A 30 -14.22 -14.61 23.86
CA THR A 30 -15.47 -13.87 24.01
C THR A 30 -15.13 -12.38 23.96
N TYR A 31 -15.77 -11.65 23.04
CA TYR A 31 -15.50 -10.23 22.81
C TYR A 31 -16.77 -9.55 22.33
N ARG A 32 -17.04 -8.35 22.84
CA ARG A 32 -18.19 -7.54 22.42
C ARG A 32 -17.83 -6.08 22.29
N SER A 33 -18.23 -5.47 21.19
CA SER A 33 -18.09 -4.03 20.93
C SER A 33 -19.33 -3.52 20.19
N GLU A 34 -19.28 -2.27 19.72
CA GLU A 34 -20.29 -1.71 18.81
C GLU A 34 -20.36 -2.49 17.48
N TRP A 35 -19.22 -3.03 16.99
CA TRP A 35 -19.12 -3.60 15.65
C TRP A 35 -19.00 -5.12 15.60
N PHE A 36 -18.57 -5.73 16.68
CA PHE A 36 -18.29 -7.18 16.71
C PHE A 36 -18.84 -7.83 17.99
N GLU A 37 -19.43 -8.98 17.80
CA GLU A 37 -19.81 -9.87 18.88
C GLU A 37 -19.25 -11.26 18.58
N LEU A 38 -18.36 -11.74 19.46
CA LEU A 38 -17.79 -13.06 19.42
C LEU A 38 -18.18 -13.78 20.71
N ASN A 39 -18.73 -14.96 20.58
CA ASN A 39 -19.09 -15.82 21.71
C ASN A 39 -18.29 -17.11 21.59
N GLU A 40 -17.31 -17.31 22.47
CA GLU A 40 -16.40 -18.44 22.48
C GLU A 40 -15.80 -18.76 21.09
N ALA A 41 -15.49 -17.71 20.33
CA ALA A 41 -15.00 -17.83 18.97
C ALA A 41 -13.56 -18.37 18.96
N MET A 42 -13.29 -19.30 18.05
CA MET A 42 -11.98 -19.90 17.88
C MET A 42 -11.73 -20.29 16.43
N SER A 43 -10.49 -20.08 15.94
CA SER A 43 -10.09 -20.61 14.66
C SER A 43 -9.99 -22.15 14.75
N GLN A 44 -10.81 -22.86 13.98
CA GLN A 44 -10.82 -24.32 13.96
C GLN A 44 -9.50 -24.88 13.39
N LEU A 45 -8.96 -24.24 12.36
CA LEU A 45 -7.66 -24.56 11.77
C LEU A 45 -6.63 -23.55 12.25
N ARG A 46 -5.60 -24.04 12.92
CA ARG A 46 -4.49 -23.20 13.37
C ARG A 46 -3.56 -22.86 12.20
N PRO A 47 -3.02 -21.63 12.13
CA PRO A 47 -2.01 -21.29 11.15
C PRO A 47 -0.81 -22.23 11.24
N TYR A 48 -0.36 -22.74 10.09
CA TYR A 48 0.85 -23.56 9.99
C TYR A 48 2.08 -22.74 10.38
N THR A 49 2.19 -21.54 9.80
CA THR A 49 3.26 -20.57 10.11
C THR A 49 3.05 -19.97 11.50
N LYS A 50 4.11 -19.91 12.30
CA LYS A 50 4.06 -19.36 13.66
C LYS A 50 4.64 -17.94 13.70
N PRO A 51 4.06 -17.03 14.52
CA PRO A 51 2.86 -17.21 15.35
C PRO A 51 1.57 -17.25 14.51
N HIS A 52 1.56 -16.73 13.30
CA HIS A 52 0.49 -16.74 12.31
C HIS A 52 1.07 -16.54 10.89
N MET A 53 0.27 -16.70 9.86
CA MET A 53 0.67 -16.36 8.50
C MET A 53 1.06 -14.86 8.39
N PRO A 54 2.01 -14.48 7.51
CA PRO A 54 2.33 -13.08 7.28
C PRO A 54 1.08 -12.30 6.86
N MET A 55 0.81 -11.21 7.57
CA MET A 55 -0.27 -10.27 7.26
C MET A 55 0.33 -8.93 6.87
N TYR A 56 -0.28 -8.29 5.90
CA TYR A 56 0.16 -6.99 5.37
C TYR A 56 -0.97 -5.98 5.39
N VAL A 57 -0.63 -4.71 5.58
CA VAL A 57 -1.56 -3.59 5.49
C VAL A 57 -1.10 -2.60 4.43
N ALA A 58 -2.04 -2.05 3.67
CA ALA A 58 -1.73 -1.02 2.70
C ALA A 58 -1.49 0.34 3.37
N SER A 59 -0.45 1.05 2.92
CA SER A 59 -0.16 2.43 3.30
C SER A 59 0.23 3.20 2.05
N VAL A 60 -0.66 4.04 1.55
CA VAL A 60 -0.53 4.68 0.23
C VAL A 60 -0.31 6.18 0.35
N GLN A 61 -1.36 6.95 0.66
CA GLN A 61 -1.29 8.43 0.73
C GLN A 61 -1.24 8.98 2.17
N SER A 62 -1.40 8.12 3.16
CA SER A 62 -1.35 8.51 4.56
C SER A 62 -0.62 7.46 5.40
N PRO A 63 -0.03 7.85 6.53
CA PRO A 63 0.69 6.92 7.39
C PRO A 63 -0.22 5.97 8.20
N THR A 64 -1.54 5.99 8.00
CA THR A 64 -2.49 5.19 8.79
C THR A 64 -2.20 3.69 8.71
N GLY A 65 -1.82 3.20 7.54
CA GLY A 65 -1.39 1.81 7.37
C GLY A 65 -0.11 1.49 8.15
N MET A 66 0.83 2.44 8.20
CA MET A 66 2.06 2.29 8.99
C MET A 66 1.76 2.23 10.50
N LEU A 67 0.82 3.06 10.99
CA LEU A 67 0.37 2.99 12.39
C LEU A 67 -0.20 1.62 12.73
N ALA A 68 -1.05 1.07 11.86
CA ALA A 68 -1.60 -0.27 12.05
C ALA A 68 -0.53 -1.36 11.97
N ALA A 69 0.42 -1.24 11.03
CA ALA A 69 1.55 -2.15 10.91
C ALA A 69 2.40 -2.17 12.18
N GLY A 70 2.76 -1.00 12.70
CA GLY A 70 3.51 -0.87 13.96
C GLY A 70 2.74 -1.45 15.14
N LYS A 71 1.48 -1.07 15.31
CA LYS A 71 0.64 -1.52 16.41
C LYS A 71 0.47 -3.04 16.46
N TYR A 72 0.33 -3.69 15.31
CA TYR A 72 0.03 -5.13 15.26
C TYR A 72 1.22 -6.00 14.80
N GLY A 73 2.37 -5.40 14.45
CA GLY A 73 3.54 -6.12 13.97
C GLY A 73 3.32 -6.72 12.58
N LEU A 74 2.67 -5.99 11.68
CA LEU A 74 2.32 -6.42 10.31
C LEU A 74 3.39 -5.99 9.30
N GLY A 75 3.39 -6.64 8.13
CA GLY A 75 4.09 -6.15 6.96
C GLY A 75 3.33 -4.96 6.30
N VAL A 76 3.99 -4.27 5.39
CA VAL A 76 3.43 -3.10 4.71
C VAL A 76 3.50 -3.25 3.19
N LEU A 77 2.42 -2.83 2.53
CA LEU A 77 2.36 -2.61 1.09
C LEU A 77 2.23 -1.11 0.85
N SER A 78 3.25 -0.48 0.27
CA SER A 78 3.21 0.93 -0.14
C SER A 78 3.17 1.03 -1.66
N LEU A 79 2.36 1.95 -2.16
CA LEU A 79 2.26 2.23 -3.59
C LEU A 79 2.95 3.56 -3.89
N THR A 80 3.72 3.61 -4.95
CA THR A 80 4.25 4.88 -5.47
C THR A 80 3.12 5.66 -6.13
N VAL A 81 2.72 6.75 -5.51
CA VAL A 81 1.66 7.64 -6.03
C VAL A 81 2.06 9.10 -5.83
N PRO A 82 1.56 10.02 -6.67
CA PRO A 82 1.70 11.44 -6.40
C PRO A 82 1.07 11.79 -5.05
N ARG A 83 1.69 12.69 -4.33
CA ARG A 83 1.10 13.24 -3.11
C ARG A 83 -0.08 14.13 -3.49
N GLN A 84 -1.22 13.96 -2.82
CA GLN A 84 -2.37 14.82 -3.03
C GLN A 84 -2.03 16.29 -2.73
N GLY A 85 -2.40 17.20 -3.63
CA GLY A 85 -2.08 18.63 -3.51
C GLY A 85 -0.62 18.99 -3.81
N SER A 86 0.16 18.08 -4.40
CA SER A 86 1.57 18.30 -4.76
C SER A 86 1.96 17.47 -5.96
N GLN A 87 2.95 17.96 -6.72
CA GLN A 87 3.59 17.16 -7.77
C GLN A 87 4.68 16.21 -7.22
N GLU A 88 4.95 16.29 -5.93
CA GLU A 88 5.92 15.42 -5.27
C GLU A 88 5.31 14.05 -4.93
N GLN A 89 6.17 13.05 -4.79
CA GLN A 89 5.76 11.74 -4.29
C GLN A 89 5.46 11.76 -2.79
N THR A 90 4.65 10.81 -2.36
CA THR A 90 4.46 10.51 -0.94
C THR A 90 5.80 10.16 -0.30
N ASN A 91 6.15 10.81 0.82
CA ASN A 91 7.39 10.54 1.53
C ASN A 91 7.29 9.22 2.33
N LEU A 92 7.63 8.13 1.68
CA LEU A 92 7.56 6.78 2.27
C LEU A 92 8.51 6.59 3.46
N LYS A 93 9.66 7.30 3.47
CA LYS A 93 10.62 7.24 4.59
C LYS A 93 10.04 7.85 5.87
N GLU A 94 9.32 8.96 5.76
CA GLU A 94 8.63 9.56 6.90
C GLU A 94 7.48 8.67 7.39
N PHE A 95 6.74 8.08 6.47
CA PHE A 95 5.69 7.12 6.84
C PHE A 95 6.25 5.93 7.60
N TRP A 96 7.39 5.40 7.18
CA TRP A 96 8.06 4.31 7.89
C TRP A 96 8.40 4.68 9.34
N LYS A 97 8.91 5.89 9.60
CA LYS A 97 9.20 6.37 10.96
C LYS A 97 7.97 6.37 11.85
N VAL A 98 6.81 6.82 11.31
CA VAL A 98 5.54 6.77 12.05
C VAL A 98 5.18 5.34 12.46
N GLY A 99 5.43 4.36 11.58
CA GLY A 99 5.27 2.94 11.90
C GLY A 99 6.24 2.45 12.98
N GLU A 100 7.50 2.86 12.92
CA GLU A 100 8.51 2.50 13.94
C GLU A 100 8.15 3.04 15.34
N GLU A 101 7.65 4.27 15.41
CA GLU A 101 7.18 4.88 16.66
C GLU A 101 5.98 4.11 17.23
N ALA A 102 4.97 3.83 16.38
CA ALA A 102 3.82 3.03 16.78
C ALA A 102 4.21 1.61 17.23
N ALA A 103 5.17 0.99 16.56
CA ALA A 103 5.68 -0.32 16.95
C ALA A 103 6.32 -0.29 18.34
N LYS A 104 7.15 0.71 18.60
CA LYS A 104 7.79 0.92 19.91
C LYS A 104 6.77 1.08 21.03
N GLU A 105 5.73 1.89 20.83
CA GLU A 105 4.65 2.11 21.80
C GLU A 105 3.88 0.81 22.16
N HIS A 106 3.79 -0.12 21.20
CA HIS A 106 3.04 -1.37 21.37
C HIS A 106 3.92 -2.61 21.57
N GLY A 107 5.22 -2.41 21.85
CA GLY A 107 6.15 -3.52 22.12
C GLY A 107 6.45 -4.39 20.88
N ASN A 108 6.23 -3.87 19.67
CA ASN A 108 6.54 -4.51 18.42
C ASN A 108 7.82 -3.92 17.79
N LYS A 109 8.24 -4.50 16.66
CA LYS A 109 9.34 -3.99 15.83
C LYS A 109 8.92 -4.01 14.38
N MET A 110 9.13 -2.90 13.68
CA MET A 110 9.01 -2.86 12.22
C MET A 110 10.16 -3.61 11.56
N ASP A 111 9.86 -4.37 10.53
CA ASP A 111 10.84 -5.18 9.79
C ASP A 111 10.80 -4.80 8.31
N ARG A 112 11.89 -4.16 7.83
CA ARG A 112 11.99 -3.70 6.44
C ARG A 112 11.95 -4.84 5.43
N SER A 113 12.31 -6.06 5.81
CA SER A 113 12.17 -7.24 4.95
C SER A 113 10.70 -7.56 4.61
N LYS A 114 9.77 -7.05 5.41
CA LYS A 114 8.31 -7.14 5.22
C LYS A 114 7.69 -5.85 4.68
N TRP A 115 8.49 -4.95 4.17
CA TRP A 115 8.00 -3.77 3.47
C TRP A 115 8.11 -3.98 1.97
N ASN A 116 6.97 -4.03 1.29
CA ASN A 116 6.91 -4.17 -0.16
C ASN A 116 6.45 -2.86 -0.78
N ILE A 117 7.16 -2.42 -1.82
CA ILE A 117 6.79 -1.25 -2.60
C ILE A 117 6.20 -1.71 -3.92
N VAL A 118 4.98 -1.27 -4.19
CA VAL A 118 4.25 -1.56 -5.42
C VAL A 118 4.46 -0.39 -6.38
N VAL A 119 4.92 -0.69 -7.58
CA VAL A 119 5.14 0.30 -8.64
C VAL A 119 4.38 -0.14 -9.88
N PRO A 120 3.57 0.72 -10.48
CA PRO A 120 3.02 0.49 -11.81
C PRO A 120 4.13 0.56 -12.86
N VAL A 121 4.27 -0.51 -13.66
CA VAL A 121 5.39 -0.70 -14.60
C VAL A 121 4.89 -1.12 -15.98
N HIS A 122 5.49 -0.54 -17.01
CA HIS A 122 5.41 -1.03 -18.39
C HIS A 122 6.78 -0.91 -19.06
N LEU A 123 7.27 -1.99 -19.66
CA LEU A 123 8.59 -2.04 -20.28
C LEU A 123 8.50 -2.39 -21.76
N ALA A 124 9.39 -1.79 -22.59
CA ALA A 124 9.61 -2.10 -23.98
C ALA A 124 11.09 -1.92 -24.35
N GLU A 125 11.43 -2.14 -25.62
CA GLU A 125 12.80 -1.96 -26.13
C GLU A 125 13.31 -0.52 -26.04
N SER A 126 12.40 0.45 -26.02
CA SER A 126 12.72 1.86 -25.82
C SER A 126 11.65 2.56 -24.98
N LYS A 127 12.05 3.62 -24.25
CA LYS A 127 11.13 4.45 -23.46
C LYS A 127 10.01 5.05 -24.32
N LYS A 128 10.33 5.49 -25.54
CA LYS A 128 9.34 6.04 -26.47
C LYS A 128 8.28 5.00 -26.85
N GLU A 129 8.71 3.79 -27.13
CA GLU A 129 7.81 2.68 -27.43
C GLU A 129 6.94 2.31 -26.25
N ALA A 130 7.53 2.12 -25.08
CA ALA A 130 6.80 1.83 -23.82
C ALA A 130 5.70 2.86 -23.56
N MET A 131 6.03 4.15 -23.65
CA MET A 131 5.08 5.25 -23.47
C MET A 131 3.93 5.20 -24.49
N ASN A 132 4.22 4.92 -25.76
CA ASN A 132 3.20 4.86 -26.81
C ASN A 132 2.26 3.66 -26.67
N GLN A 133 2.78 2.50 -26.22
CA GLN A 133 1.99 1.28 -26.07
C GLN A 133 0.86 1.40 -25.05
N ILE A 134 1.06 2.19 -23.99
CA ILE A 134 0.09 2.29 -22.89
C ILE A 134 -0.69 3.60 -22.86
N ARG A 135 -0.35 4.59 -23.69
CA ARG A 135 -0.82 5.98 -23.54
C ARG A 135 -2.33 6.11 -23.36
N GLU A 136 -3.11 5.49 -24.23
CA GLU A 136 -4.56 5.59 -24.19
C GLU A 136 -5.18 4.76 -23.05
N LYS A 137 -4.75 3.51 -22.91
CA LYS A 137 -5.28 2.58 -21.89
C LYS A 137 -4.93 3.02 -20.48
N ALA A 138 -3.72 3.51 -20.27
CA ALA A 138 -3.28 4.04 -18.99
C ALA A 138 -4.04 5.32 -18.60
N ALA A 139 -4.39 6.16 -19.60
CA ALA A 139 -5.24 7.31 -19.38
C ALA A 139 -6.66 6.90 -18.95
N ALA A 140 -7.25 5.90 -19.62
CA ALA A 140 -8.55 5.34 -19.25
C ALA A 140 -8.50 4.74 -17.82
N TYR A 141 -7.46 3.98 -17.52
CA TYR A 141 -7.27 3.38 -16.18
C TYR A 141 -7.18 4.43 -15.08
N GLN A 142 -6.32 5.46 -15.25
CA GLN A 142 -6.09 6.46 -14.21
C GLN A 142 -7.25 7.45 -14.09
N LEU A 143 -7.74 7.99 -15.21
CA LEU A 143 -8.73 9.06 -15.20
C LEU A 143 -10.16 8.54 -15.12
N ASP A 144 -10.51 7.52 -15.91
CA ASP A 144 -11.90 7.08 -15.99
C ASP A 144 -12.24 6.05 -14.91
N TYR A 145 -11.32 5.12 -14.63
CA TYR A 145 -11.56 4.12 -13.59
C TYR A 145 -11.16 4.62 -12.20
N PHE A 146 -9.88 4.92 -11.94
CA PHE A 146 -9.44 5.28 -10.59
C PHE A 146 -10.03 6.61 -10.12
N HIS A 147 -9.92 7.65 -10.90
CA HIS A 147 -10.40 8.97 -10.49
C HIS A 147 -11.93 9.05 -10.52
N LYS A 148 -12.58 8.82 -11.67
CA LYS A 148 -14.03 9.02 -11.81
C LYS A 148 -14.87 7.89 -11.19
N ALA A 149 -14.56 6.61 -11.48
CA ALA A 149 -15.41 5.52 -11.03
C ALA A 149 -15.15 5.11 -9.58
N VAL A 150 -13.88 5.06 -9.14
CA VAL A 150 -13.49 4.70 -7.77
C VAL A 150 -13.53 5.90 -6.83
N GLY A 151 -13.44 7.13 -7.36
CA GLY A 151 -13.39 8.35 -6.56
C GLY A 151 -12.03 8.58 -5.88
N PHE A 152 -10.96 8.01 -6.44
CA PHE A 152 -9.63 8.21 -5.89
C PHE A 152 -9.19 9.66 -6.11
N PRO A 153 -8.78 10.39 -5.06
CA PRO A 153 -8.34 11.77 -5.20
C PRO A 153 -7.12 11.87 -6.13
N PHE A 154 -7.21 12.69 -7.16
CA PHE A 154 -6.14 12.84 -8.13
C PHE A 154 -6.15 14.25 -8.72
N ASP A 155 -5.10 15.02 -8.40
CA ASP A 155 -4.96 16.41 -8.79
C ASP A 155 -4.20 16.49 -10.13
N TYR A 156 -4.92 16.28 -11.21
CA TYR A 156 -4.40 16.42 -12.56
C TYR A 156 -5.42 17.14 -13.45
N ASP A 157 -5.06 18.30 -13.97
CA ASP A 157 -5.84 19.16 -14.86
C ASP A 157 -5.26 19.24 -16.28
N GLY A 158 -4.22 18.46 -16.56
CA GLY A 158 -3.56 18.43 -17.85
C GLY A 158 -4.32 17.64 -18.93
N PRO A 159 -3.83 17.68 -20.19
CA PRO A 159 -4.41 16.93 -21.31
C PRO A 159 -4.36 15.41 -21.06
N ARG A 160 -5.43 14.71 -21.47
CA ARG A 160 -5.58 13.25 -21.31
C ARG A 160 -4.39 12.46 -21.86
N ASP A 161 -3.87 12.86 -23.00
CA ASP A 161 -2.73 12.21 -23.67
C ASP A 161 -1.39 12.42 -22.96
N LYS A 162 -1.34 13.32 -21.94
CA LYS A 162 -0.15 13.61 -21.15
C LYS A 162 -0.12 12.95 -19.77
N ILE A 163 -1.13 12.18 -19.43
CA ILE A 163 -1.21 11.55 -18.10
C ILE A 163 -0.03 10.58 -17.85
N VAL A 164 0.41 9.83 -18.87
CA VAL A 164 1.53 8.91 -18.73
C VAL A 164 2.83 9.68 -18.48
N ASP A 165 3.05 10.77 -19.23
CA ASP A 165 4.21 11.66 -19.03
C ASP A 165 4.21 12.18 -17.58
N TYR A 166 3.07 12.73 -17.12
CA TYR A 166 2.90 13.22 -15.75
C TYR A 166 3.21 12.16 -14.69
N MET A 167 2.67 10.94 -14.82
CA MET A 167 2.87 9.87 -13.84
C MET A 167 4.32 9.33 -13.82
N VAL A 168 5.02 9.41 -14.95
CA VAL A 168 6.44 9.05 -15.04
C VAL A 168 7.31 10.15 -14.45
N ASP A 169 7.05 11.41 -14.82
CA ASP A 169 7.87 12.56 -14.42
C ASP A 169 7.82 12.81 -12.90
N ASN A 170 6.67 12.58 -12.27
CA ASN A 170 6.56 12.62 -10.80
C ASN A 170 7.03 11.32 -10.12
N GLY A 171 7.48 10.32 -10.91
CA GLY A 171 8.04 9.07 -10.43
C GLY A 171 7.03 8.06 -9.88
N ALA A 172 5.72 8.28 -10.03
CA ALA A 172 4.70 7.34 -9.59
C ALA A 172 4.72 6.04 -10.42
N TRP A 173 4.97 6.15 -11.73
CA TRP A 173 5.07 5.02 -12.64
C TRP A 173 6.48 4.82 -13.18
N CYS A 174 6.82 3.59 -13.53
CA CYS A 174 8.02 3.25 -14.27
C CYS A 174 7.63 2.75 -15.66
N VAL A 175 7.81 3.61 -16.67
CA VAL A 175 7.52 3.29 -18.07
C VAL A 175 8.78 3.53 -18.90
N GLY A 176 9.34 2.46 -19.45
CA GLY A 176 10.62 2.56 -20.14
C GLY A 176 11.24 1.23 -20.49
N THR A 177 12.54 1.13 -20.32
CA THR A 177 13.34 -0.07 -20.56
C THR A 177 13.62 -0.84 -19.25
N PRO A 178 14.16 -2.06 -19.32
CA PRO A 178 14.64 -2.76 -18.12
C PRO A 178 15.65 -1.95 -17.31
N ASP A 179 16.52 -1.16 -17.95
CA ASP A 179 17.49 -0.31 -17.25
C ASP A 179 16.80 0.82 -16.49
N ASP A 180 15.72 1.40 -17.03
CA ASP A 180 14.90 2.39 -16.32
C ASP A 180 14.30 1.78 -15.04
N LEU A 181 13.83 0.52 -15.09
CA LEU A 181 13.31 -0.17 -13.92
C LEU A 181 14.39 -0.44 -12.87
N ILE A 182 15.58 -0.87 -13.28
CA ILE A 182 16.72 -1.07 -12.38
C ILE A 182 17.08 0.24 -11.67
N GLN A 183 17.12 1.35 -12.43
CA GLN A 183 17.39 2.66 -11.86
C GLN A 183 16.29 3.08 -10.88
N LYS A 184 15.02 2.87 -11.22
CA LYS A 184 13.88 3.15 -10.33
C LYS A 184 13.95 2.38 -9.00
N ILE A 185 14.34 1.11 -9.03
CA ILE A 185 14.52 0.31 -7.82
C ILE A 185 15.63 0.89 -6.94
N LYS A 186 16.78 1.28 -7.53
CA LYS A 186 17.89 1.90 -6.79
C LYS A 186 17.47 3.21 -6.12
N GLU A 187 16.80 4.09 -6.86
CA GLU A 187 16.28 5.35 -6.35
C GLU A 187 15.31 5.13 -5.16
N LEU A 188 14.39 4.18 -5.28
CA LEU A 188 13.47 3.84 -4.19
C LEU A 188 14.22 3.27 -2.97
N GLN A 189 15.25 2.46 -3.16
CA GLN A 189 16.09 1.96 -2.06
C GLN A 189 16.77 3.10 -1.31
N GLU A 190 17.31 4.08 -2.02
CA GLU A 190 17.93 5.27 -1.43
C GLU A 190 16.91 6.16 -0.71
N GLN A 191 15.79 6.48 -1.38
CA GLN A 191 14.75 7.33 -0.84
C GLN A 191 14.10 6.78 0.42
N THR A 192 13.88 5.47 0.48
CA THR A 192 13.21 4.82 1.61
C THR A 192 14.18 4.42 2.73
N GLY A 193 15.46 4.27 2.43
CA GLY A 193 16.45 3.65 3.30
C GLY A 193 16.36 2.12 3.33
N GLY A 194 15.78 1.54 2.27
CA GLY A 194 15.66 0.10 2.06
C GLY A 194 14.28 -0.48 2.32
N PHE A 195 13.92 -1.49 1.54
CA PHE A 195 12.69 -2.28 1.65
C PHE A 195 12.98 -3.73 1.24
N GLY A 196 12.09 -4.66 1.63
CA GLY A 196 12.32 -6.09 1.41
C GLY A 196 11.80 -6.64 0.10
N GLY A 197 10.74 -6.05 -0.45
CA GLY A 197 10.11 -6.53 -1.67
C GLY A 197 9.72 -5.43 -2.64
N PHE A 198 9.86 -5.74 -3.93
CA PHE A 198 9.40 -4.90 -5.02
C PHE A 198 8.30 -5.64 -5.78
N MET A 199 7.13 -5.05 -5.89
CA MET A 199 5.98 -5.62 -6.57
C MET A 199 5.63 -4.80 -7.80
N ILE A 200 5.49 -5.47 -8.93
CA ILE A 200 5.12 -4.85 -10.19
C ILE A 200 3.61 -4.90 -10.36
N GLN A 201 3.00 -3.74 -10.53
CA GLN A 201 1.64 -3.62 -11.06
C GLN A 201 1.75 -3.38 -12.56
N ILE A 202 1.27 -4.33 -13.35
CA ILE A 202 1.37 -4.24 -14.82
C ILE A 202 0.43 -3.13 -15.32
N LEU A 203 0.99 -2.20 -16.10
CA LEU A 203 0.25 -1.25 -16.90
C LEU A 203 0.08 -1.84 -18.32
N SER A 204 -1.16 -1.98 -18.80
CA SER A 204 -1.46 -2.59 -20.11
C SER A 204 -2.55 -1.81 -20.85
#